data_e2c88f26d660534474bde9977f09f4d3
#
_entry.id   e2c88f26d660534474bde9977f09f4d3
#
_cell.length_a   1.000
_cell.length_b   1.000
_cell.length_c   1.000
_cell.angle_alpha   90.00
_cell.angle_beta   90.00
_cell.angle_gamma   90.00
#
_symmetry.space_group_name_H-M   'P 1'
#
loop_
_entity.id
_entity.type
_entity.pdbx_description
1 polymer ?
#
loop_
_entity_poly.entity_id
_entity_poly.type
_entity_poly.pdbx_seq_one_letter_code
_entity_poly.pdbx_strand_id
1 'polypeptide(L)'
;MKPTLKAGLTHRFAHKVPENKTVPYTYPESPEIAAMPKVFATGFMIVLMEWACTQLLAPYLDAGEGSLGVDVSHLAATPPGMTVTVDVECAAVVGQRVTFKVKAHDGLDLIGEGRHERFVVKWDKFNARLAAKIAKVAQVASQAASQVV
;
A
#
# COMPACT_ATOMS: atom_id res chain seq x y z
N MET A 1 -14.73 6.13 -12.05
CA MET A 1 -15.08 5.07 -11.06
C MET A 1 -16.56 4.71 -11.25
N LYS A 2 -16.87 3.42 -11.38
CA LYS A 2 -18.21 2.91 -11.67
C LYS A 2 -19.17 3.09 -10.48
N PRO A 3 -20.44 3.44 -10.71
CA PRO A 3 -21.43 3.68 -9.65
C PRO A 3 -21.85 2.40 -8.89
N THR A 4 -21.44 1.22 -9.38
CA THR A 4 -21.66 -0.07 -8.70
C THR A 4 -20.72 -0.31 -7.53
N LEU A 5 -19.65 0.48 -7.36
CA LEU A 5 -18.84 0.47 -6.14
C LEU A 5 -19.63 1.09 -4.99
N LYS A 6 -19.91 0.30 -3.96
CA LYS A 6 -20.72 0.71 -2.80
C LYS A 6 -20.21 0.05 -1.52
N ALA A 7 -20.60 0.60 -0.39
CA ALA A 7 -20.34 0.00 0.93
C ALA A 7 -20.91 -1.42 1.03
N GLY A 8 -20.28 -2.28 1.82
CA GLY A 8 -20.65 -3.67 2.04
C GLY A 8 -20.00 -4.68 1.09
N LEU A 9 -19.31 -4.24 0.05
CA LEU A 9 -18.50 -5.13 -0.78
C LEU A 9 -17.31 -5.67 0.01
N THR A 10 -17.04 -6.97 -0.14
CA THR A 10 -15.96 -7.68 0.57
C THR A 10 -15.02 -8.38 -0.41
N HIS A 11 -13.77 -8.56 0.00
CA HIS A 11 -12.78 -9.35 -0.71
C HIS A 11 -11.87 -10.05 0.29
N ARG A 12 -11.45 -11.27 -0.06
CA ARG A 12 -10.48 -12.07 0.72
C ARG A 12 -9.31 -12.44 -0.19
N PHE A 13 -8.11 -12.20 0.32
CA PHE A 13 -6.86 -12.46 -0.37
C PHE A 13 -5.89 -13.20 0.55
N ALA A 14 -5.24 -14.25 0.07
CA ALA A 14 -4.27 -15.05 0.81
C ALA A 14 -2.91 -15.02 0.11
N HIS A 15 -1.83 -14.84 0.89
CA HIS A 15 -0.46 -14.77 0.38
C HIS A 15 0.49 -15.49 1.34
N LYS A 16 1.26 -16.46 0.82
CA LYS A 16 2.33 -17.11 1.57
C LYS A 16 3.51 -16.15 1.70
N VAL A 17 3.96 -15.89 2.93
CA VAL A 17 5.08 -14.98 3.20
C VAL A 17 6.40 -15.58 2.69
N PRO A 18 7.02 -15.01 1.65
CA PRO A 18 8.34 -15.45 1.21
C PRO A 18 9.43 -14.83 2.08
N GLU A 19 10.61 -15.45 2.12
CA GLU A 19 11.73 -15.00 2.96
C GLU A 19 12.15 -13.55 2.67
N ASN A 20 12.14 -13.15 1.40
CA ASN A 20 12.51 -11.79 0.97
C ASN A 20 11.47 -10.70 1.33
N LYS A 21 10.39 -11.03 2.03
CA LYS A 21 9.41 -10.10 2.61
C LYS A 21 9.52 -10.00 4.12
N THR A 22 10.64 -10.46 4.70
CA THR A 22 10.93 -10.33 6.13
C THR A 22 11.75 -9.07 6.44
N VAL A 23 11.78 -8.68 7.72
CA VAL A 23 12.39 -7.41 8.17
C VAL A 23 13.82 -7.21 7.66
N PRO A 24 14.75 -8.18 7.71
CA PRO A 24 16.12 -7.99 7.21
C PRO A 24 16.24 -7.59 5.74
N TYR A 25 15.19 -7.84 4.94
CA TYR A 25 15.16 -7.52 3.51
C TYR A 25 14.52 -6.17 3.17
N THR A 26 14.03 -5.42 4.17
CA THR A 26 13.43 -4.09 3.93
C THR A 26 14.50 -3.03 3.61
N TYR A 27 15.61 -3.06 4.34
CA TYR A 27 16.76 -2.19 4.16
C TYR A 27 18.05 -3.00 4.44
N PRO A 28 18.49 -3.85 3.50
CA PRO A 28 19.65 -4.73 3.70
C PRO A 28 20.97 -3.96 3.87
N GLU A 29 21.03 -2.71 3.46
CA GLU A 29 22.16 -1.79 3.67
C GLU A 29 22.26 -1.23 5.10
N SER A 30 21.22 -1.38 5.94
CA SER A 30 21.25 -0.99 7.35
C SER A 30 21.65 -2.21 8.21
N PRO A 31 22.82 -2.17 8.91
CA PRO A 31 23.24 -3.28 9.80
C PRO A 31 22.22 -3.59 10.91
N GLU A 32 21.54 -2.55 11.44
CA GLU A 32 20.54 -2.69 12.51
C GLU A 32 19.30 -3.44 11.98
N ILE A 33 18.83 -3.13 10.81
CA ILE A 33 17.67 -3.78 10.16
C ILE A 33 18.02 -5.19 9.72
N ALA A 34 19.21 -5.38 9.11
CA ALA A 34 19.67 -6.69 8.65
C ALA A 34 19.88 -7.70 9.80
N ALA A 35 20.18 -7.24 11.02
CA ALA A 35 20.33 -8.06 12.22
C ALA A 35 19.00 -8.43 12.89
N MET A 36 17.86 -7.88 12.46
CA MET A 36 16.56 -8.18 13.06
C MET A 36 16.05 -9.59 12.73
N PRO A 37 15.11 -10.15 13.53
CA PRO A 37 14.50 -11.44 13.24
C PRO A 37 13.82 -11.50 11.88
N LYS A 38 13.88 -12.69 11.24
CA LYS A 38 13.18 -12.98 9.98
C LYS A 38 11.68 -13.20 10.23
N VAL A 39 10.95 -12.10 10.41
CA VAL A 39 9.48 -12.08 10.51
C VAL A 39 8.92 -11.20 9.39
N PHE A 40 7.64 -11.42 9.02
CA PHE A 40 6.98 -10.61 8.00
C PHE A 40 7.07 -9.13 8.35
N ALA A 41 7.67 -8.34 7.46
CA ALA A 41 7.91 -6.94 7.75
C ALA A 41 6.62 -6.11 7.67
N THR A 42 6.44 -5.21 8.64
CA THR A 42 5.30 -4.28 8.71
C THR A 42 5.05 -3.56 7.39
N GLY A 43 6.09 -3.05 6.74
CA GLY A 43 5.96 -2.37 5.45
C GLY A 43 5.37 -3.29 4.38
N PHE A 44 5.81 -4.54 4.29
CA PHE A 44 5.26 -5.51 3.33
C PHE A 44 3.84 -5.96 3.70
N MET A 45 3.50 -6.05 4.99
CA MET A 45 2.13 -6.31 5.43
C MET A 45 1.19 -5.18 5.00
N ILE A 46 1.58 -3.92 5.18
CA ILE A 46 0.82 -2.76 4.74
C ILE A 46 0.58 -2.82 3.22
N VAL A 47 1.63 -3.09 2.43
CA VAL A 47 1.52 -3.25 0.97
C VAL A 47 0.61 -4.43 0.60
N LEU A 48 0.62 -5.53 1.35
CA LEU A 48 -0.27 -6.67 1.13
C LEU A 48 -1.74 -6.28 1.34
N MET A 49 -2.05 -5.54 2.40
CA MET A 49 -3.39 -5.00 2.66
C MET A 49 -3.81 -4.02 1.55
N GLU A 50 -2.90 -3.15 1.11
CA GLU A 50 -3.13 -2.25 -0.02
C GLU A 50 -3.44 -3.02 -1.30
N TRP A 51 -2.70 -4.10 -1.59
CA TRP A 51 -2.95 -4.97 -2.74
C TRP A 51 -4.32 -5.62 -2.68
N ALA A 52 -4.75 -6.16 -1.53
CA ALA A 52 -6.09 -6.71 -1.34
C ALA A 52 -7.20 -5.67 -1.60
N CYS A 53 -7.03 -4.43 -1.11
CA CYS A 53 -7.95 -3.32 -1.39
C CYS A 53 -7.97 -2.96 -2.88
N THR A 54 -6.82 -2.99 -3.54
CA THR A 54 -6.71 -2.74 -4.99
C THR A 54 -7.43 -3.82 -5.80
N GLN A 55 -7.34 -5.09 -5.39
CA GLN A 55 -8.07 -6.18 -6.06
C GLN A 55 -9.59 -6.02 -5.92
N LEU A 56 -10.08 -5.62 -4.74
CA LEU A 56 -11.50 -5.30 -4.56
C LEU A 56 -11.93 -4.14 -5.44
N LEU A 57 -11.10 -3.09 -5.55
CA LEU A 57 -11.42 -1.86 -6.26
C LEU A 57 -11.33 -1.99 -7.79
N ALA A 58 -10.41 -2.81 -8.30
CA ALA A 58 -10.06 -2.90 -9.73
C ALA A 58 -11.26 -3.07 -10.68
N PRO A 59 -12.27 -3.93 -10.40
CA PRO A 59 -13.43 -4.08 -11.29
C PRO A 59 -14.29 -2.82 -11.43
N TYR A 60 -14.15 -1.86 -10.51
CA TYR A 60 -14.94 -0.64 -10.39
C TYR A 60 -14.23 0.62 -10.89
N LEU A 61 -12.96 0.49 -11.28
CA LEU A 61 -12.21 1.59 -11.88
C LEU A 61 -12.53 1.70 -13.38
N ASP A 62 -12.51 2.93 -13.90
CA ASP A 62 -12.55 3.21 -15.31
C ASP A 62 -11.13 3.17 -15.90
N ALA A 63 -11.00 3.12 -17.21
CA ALA A 63 -9.70 3.10 -17.88
C ALA A 63 -8.86 4.35 -17.49
N GLY A 64 -7.61 4.13 -17.11
CA GLY A 64 -6.68 5.19 -16.69
C GLY A 64 -6.90 5.71 -15.27
N GLU A 65 -7.75 5.08 -14.46
CA GLU A 65 -7.89 5.36 -13.03
C GLU A 65 -7.00 4.44 -12.18
N GLY A 66 -6.56 4.95 -11.02
CA GLY A 66 -5.86 4.22 -9.98
C GLY A 66 -6.19 4.78 -8.60
N SER A 67 -5.53 4.29 -7.56
CA SER A 67 -5.81 4.71 -6.18
C SER A 67 -4.57 4.72 -5.29
N LEU A 68 -4.55 5.56 -4.24
CA LEU A 68 -3.44 5.76 -3.29
C LEU A 68 -3.97 5.87 -1.85
N GLY A 69 -3.17 5.44 -0.85
CA GLY A 69 -3.40 5.71 0.58
C GLY A 69 -3.43 4.52 1.53
N VAL A 70 -3.12 4.73 2.85
CA VAL A 70 -3.10 3.69 3.88
C VAL A 70 -3.20 4.23 5.32
N ASP A 71 -3.80 3.45 6.25
CA ASP A 71 -3.80 3.66 7.72
C ASP A 71 -4.09 2.31 8.42
N VAL A 72 -3.06 1.63 8.95
CA VAL A 72 -3.16 0.30 9.55
C VAL A 72 -2.20 0.10 10.73
N SER A 73 -2.53 -0.84 11.64
CA SER A 73 -1.68 -1.30 12.74
C SER A 73 -1.09 -2.68 12.46
N HIS A 74 0.11 -2.96 13.01
CA HIS A 74 0.75 -4.27 13.03
C HIS A 74 0.70 -4.81 14.47
N LEU A 75 0.08 -5.96 14.69
CA LEU A 75 -0.26 -6.48 16.02
C LEU A 75 0.58 -7.68 16.43
N ALA A 76 0.96 -8.55 15.49
CA ALA A 76 1.74 -9.76 15.79
C ALA A 76 2.71 -10.11 14.65
N ALA A 77 3.81 -10.78 14.97
CA ALA A 77 4.85 -11.18 14.04
C ALA A 77 4.49 -12.49 13.31
N THR A 78 4.75 -12.56 12.00
CA THR A 78 4.53 -13.74 11.17
C THR A 78 5.85 -14.26 10.61
N PRO A 79 6.26 -15.51 10.92
CA PRO A 79 7.43 -16.15 10.33
C PRO A 79 7.29 -16.36 8.82
N PRO A 80 8.41 -16.47 8.07
CA PRO A 80 8.38 -16.83 6.67
C PRO A 80 7.79 -18.25 6.46
N GLY A 81 7.08 -18.45 5.36
CA GLY A 81 6.44 -19.73 5.02
C GLY A 81 4.97 -19.85 5.44
N MET A 82 4.52 -19.05 6.42
CA MET A 82 3.09 -18.97 6.75
C MET A 82 2.29 -18.27 5.66
N THR A 83 1.01 -18.58 5.59
CA THR A 83 0.08 -17.92 4.65
C THR A 83 -0.65 -16.81 5.38
N VAL A 84 -0.52 -15.58 4.89
CA VAL A 84 -1.30 -14.43 5.36
C VAL A 84 -2.56 -14.30 4.52
N THR A 85 -3.71 -14.25 5.21
CA THR A 85 -5.01 -13.95 4.60
C THR A 85 -5.41 -12.53 4.97
N VAL A 86 -5.87 -11.77 3.98
CA VAL A 86 -6.38 -10.40 4.18
C VAL A 86 -7.85 -10.35 3.81
N ASP A 87 -8.67 -9.95 4.77
CA ASP A 87 -10.08 -9.65 4.59
C ASP A 87 -10.26 -8.15 4.40
N VAL A 88 -11.02 -7.76 3.37
CA VAL A 88 -11.29 -6.36 3.01
C VAL A 88 -12.79 -6.15 2.88
N GLU A 89 -13.27 -5.07 3.49
CA GLU A 89 -14.65 -4.58 3.38
C GLU A 89 -14.64 -3.12 2.90
N CYS A 90 -15.37 -2.80 1.84
CA CYS A 90 -15.61 -1.41 1.46
C CYS A 90 -16.59 -0.76 2.45
N ALA A 91 -16.06 0.07 3.35
CA ALA A 91 -16.84 0.72 4.41
C ALA A 91 -17.59 1.97 3.92
N ALA A 92 -16.98 2.75 3.02
CA ALA A 92 -17.60 3.97 2.49
C ALA A 92 -17.03 4.34 1.11
N VAL A 93 -17.86 5.05 0.31
CA VAL A 93 -17.46 5.69 -0.95
C VAL A 93 -17.99 7.11 -0.94
N VAL A 94 -17.07 8.10 -0.99
CA VAL A 94 -17.43 9.52 -0.99
C VAL A 94 -16.65 10.22 -2.12
N GLY A 95 -17.32 10.47 -3.24
CA GLY A 95 -16.66 11.00 -4.44
C GLY A 95 -15.56 10.06 -4.93
N GLN A 96 -14.31 10.55 -4.96
CA GLN A 96 -13.14 9.76 -5.34
C GLN A 96 -12.44 9.07 -4.14
N ARG A 97 -12.94 9.26 -2.92
CA ARG A 97 -12.40 8.64 -1.70
C ARG A 97 -13.15 7.35 -1.42
N VAL A 98 -12.41 6.25 -1.28
CA VAL A 98 -12.91 4.93 -0.89
C VAL A 98 -12.24 4.54 0.42
N THR A 99 -13.05 4.21 1.42
CA THR A 99 -12.57 3.75 2.73
C THR A 99 -12.83 2.25 2.85
N PHE A 100 -11.81 1.51 3.22
CA PHE A 100 -11.89 0.09 3.52
C PHE A 100 -11.66 -0.16 5.01
N LYS A 101 -12.25 -1.24 5.54
CA LYS A 101 -11.78 -1.94 6.73
C LYS A 101 -10.93 -3.11 6.26
N VAL A 102 -9.78 -3.29 6.89
CA VAL A 102 -8.85 -4.37 6.55
C VAL A 102 -8.47 -5.16 7.79
N LYS A 103 -8.34 -6.48 7.66
CA LYS A 103 -7.81 -7.37 8.68
C LYS A 103 -6.89 -8.37 8.01
N ALA A 104 -5.72 -8.62 8.62
CA ALA A 104 -4.80 -9.65 8.18
C ALA A 104 -4.56 -10.65 9.32
N HIS A 105 -4.55 -11.94 9.01
CA HIS A 105 -4.24 -13.02 9.95
C HIS A 105 -3.41 -14.11 9.26
N ASP A 106 -2.60 -14.81 10.04
CA ASP A 106 -1.67 -15.83 9.54
C ASP A 106 -2.14 -17.27 9.80
N GLY A 107 -3.39 -17.42 10.25
CA GLY A 107 -3.99 -18.69 10.61
C GLY A 107 -3.90 -19.02 12.11
N LEU A 108 -3.02 -18.33 12.86
CA LEU A 108 -2.92 -18.40 14.31
C LEU A 108 -3.40 -17.09 14.95
N ASP A 109 -2.87 -15.96 14.47
CA ASP A 109 -3.06 -14.65 15.07
C ASP A 109 -3.68 -13.65 14.09
N LEU A 110 -4.40 -12.64 14.64
CA LEU A 110 -4.67 -11.38 13.96
C LEU A 110 -3.37 -10.58 13.96
N ILE A 111 -2.73 -10.48 12.80
CA ILE A 111 -1.42 -9.84 12.65
C ILE A 111 -1.49 -8.35 12.33
N GLY A 112 -2.64 -7.87 11.87
CA GLY A 112 -2.85 -6.46 11.61
C GLY A 112 -4.30 -6.14 11.27
N GLU A 113 -4.71 -4.93 11.62
CA GLU A 113 -6.02 -4.39 11.23
C GLU A 113 -5.97 -2.88 11.10
N GLY A 114 -6.99 -2.32 10.44
CA GLY A 114 -7.11 -0.87 10.33
C GLY A 114 -8.14 -0.42 9.31
N ARG A 115 -8.04 0.89 9.03
CA ARG A 115 -8.77 1.54 7.93
C ARG A 115 -7.77 1.88 6.85
N HIS A 116 -8.15 1.58 5.63
CA HIS A 116 -7.34 1.90 4.47
C HIS A 116 -8.14 2.84 3.56
N GLU A 117 -7.67 4.08 3.45
CA GLU A 117 -8.28 5.05 2.54
C GLU A 117 -7.54 5.06 1.21
N ARG A 118 -8.30 5.01 0.13
CA ARG A 118 -7.76 5.17 -1.23
C ARG A 118 -8.44 6.32 -1.93
N PHE A 119 -7.66 7.10 -2.65
CA PHE A 119 -8.14 8.17 -3.49
C PHE A 119 -7.98 7.78 -4.97
N VAL A 120 -9.09 7.68 -5.68
CA VAL A 120 -9.09 7.31 -7.10
C VAL A 120 -8.61 8.52 -7.92
N VAL A 121 -7.58 8.33 -8.72
CA VAL A 121 -6.98 9.37 -9.56
C VAL A 121 -7.02 8.98 -11.03
N LYS A 122 -7.00 9.98 -11.92
CA LYS A 122 -6.76 9.78 -13.34
C LYS A 122 -5.26 9.86 -13.61
N TRP A 123 -4.69 8.81 -14.16
CA TRP A 123 -3.24 8.67 -14.35
C TRP A 123 -2.65 9.75 -15.25
N ASP A 124 -3.35 10.18 -16.29
CA ASP A 124 -2.92 11.28 -17.17
C ASP A 124 -2.68 12.57 -16.39
N LYS A 125 -3.64 12.96 -15.52
CA LYS A 125 -3.51 14.15 -14.66
C LYS A 125 -2.45 13.97 -13.57
N PHE A 126 -2.36 12.77 -12.99
CA PHE A 126 -1.34 12.47 -11.98
C PHE A 126 0.06 12.56 -12.60
N ASN A 127 0.30 11.91 -13.74
CA ASN A 127 1.59 11.89 -14.42
C ASN A 127 2.00 13.28 -14.90
N ALA A 128 1.08 14.11 -15.41
CA ALA A 128 1.37 15.49 -15.77
C ALA A 128 1.86 16.32 -14.56
N ARG A 129 1.23 16.18 -13.39
CA ARG A 129 1.68 16.84 -12.15
C ARG A 129 3.03 16.34 -11.68
N LEU A 130 3.28 15.03 -11.78
CA LEU A 130 4.57 14.43 -11.43
C LEU A 130 5.68 14.94 -12.32
N ALA A 131 5.49 15.00 -13.63
CA ALA A 131 6.44 15.55 -14.60
C ALA A 131 6.77 17.03 -14.29
N ALA A 132 5.75 17.84 -14.00
CA ALA A 132 5.94 19.23 -13.60
C ALA A 132 6.75 19.37 -12.30
N LYS A 133 6.54 18.47 -11.32
CA LYS A 133 7.33 18.43 -10.07
C LYS A 133 8.80 18.07 -10.33
N ILE A 134 9.05 17.06 -11.17
CA ILE A 134 10.41 16.64 -11.57
C ILE A 134 11.14 17.80 -12.26
N ALA A 135 10.50 18.50 -13.18
CA ALA A 135 11.09 19.65 -13.86
C ALA A 135 11.47 20.79 -12.87
N LYS A 136 10.61 21.07 -11.88
CA LYS A 136 10.92 22.04 -10.81
C LYS A 136 12.13 21.63 -9.96
N VAL A 137 12.25 20.36 -9.61
CA VAL A 137 13.40 19.83 -8.84
C VAL A 137 14.69 20.03 -9.64
N ALA A 138 14.68 19.72 -10.95
CA ALA A 138 15.84 19.93 -11.82
C ALA A 138 16.24 21.41 -11.91
N GLN A 139 15.27 22.33 -11.99
CA GLN A 139 15.52 23.79 -12.00
C GLN A 139 16.16 24.25 -10.70
N VAL A 140 15.63 23.82 -9.52
CA VAL A 140 16.17 24.15 -8.20
C VAL A 140 17.61 23.64 -8.05
N ALA A 141 17.89 22.40 -8.46
CA ALA A 141 19.23 21.84 -8.43
C ALA A 141 20.22 22.63 -9.31
N SER A 142 19.81 23.02 -10.52
CA SER A 142 20.63 23.84 -11.43
C SER A 142 20.92 25.24 -10.85
N GLN A 143 19.92 25.89 -10.23
CA GLN A 143 20.11 27.20 -9.59
C GLN A 143 21.05 27.14 -8.39
N ALA A 144 20.94 26.10 -7.55
CA ALA A 144 21.84 25.88 -6.42
C ALA A 144 23.30 25.67 -6.88
N ALA A 145 23.52 24.91 -7.96
CA ALA A 145 24.86 24.72 -8.53
C ALA A 145 25.46 26.00 -9.08
N SER A 146 24.65 26.92 -9.60
CA SER A 146 25.11 28.22 -10.14
C SER A 146 25.43 29.28 -9.08
N GLN A 147 25.05 29.09 -7.81
CA GLN A 147 25.31 29.99 -6.70
C GLN A 147 26.58 29.62 -5.90
N VAL A 148 27.27 28.55 -6.22
CA VAL A 148 28.48 28.06 -5.53
C VAL A 148 29.77 28.40 -6.30
N VAL A 149 29.68 29.23 -7.34
CA VAL A 149 30.85 29.70 -8.13
C VAL A 149 31.23 31.11 -7.77
#